data_728ca3b76c6930edf5cb485984e2bb3a
#
_entry.id   728ca3b76c6930edf5cb485984e2bb3a
#
_cell.length_a   1.000
_cell.length_b   1.000
_cell.length_c   1.000
_cell.angle_alpha   90.00
_cell.angle_beta   90.00
_cell.angle_gamma   90.00
#
_symmetry.space_group_name_H-M   'P 1'
#
loop_
_entity.id
_entity.type
_entity.pdbx_description
1 polymer ?
#
loop_
_entity_poly.entity_id
_entity_poly.type
_entity_poly.pdbx_seq_one_letter_code
_entity_poly.pdbx_strand_id
1 'polypeptide(L)'
;SALKYFLENHTTVKKQQCINNKTGKVIKACVPMHTFGRPCRIDEIKEICDKHYVFLIEDAAESVGSTYKGRHTGTFGQVGVMSFNGNKIITAGGGGCIVTNDKALAKKAKHLTTTAKVQHKWDFNHDMVGYNYRMPNLNASLLVAQLENLDNFISSKRKLANVYETFFNSNNYVFV
;
A
#
# COMPACT_ATOMS: atom_id res chain seq x y z
N SER A 1 16.59 8.43 10.90
CA SER A 1 15.51 8.99 10.06
C SER A 1 14.64 9.97 10.86
N ALA A 2 13.95 10.89 10.16
CA ALA A 2 13.04 11.85 10.80
C ALA A 2 11.92 11.14 11.59
N LEU A 3 11.38 10.04 11.06
CA LEU A 3 10.38 9.24 11.77
C LEU A 3 10.92 8.70 13.11
N LYS A 4 12.11 8.13 13.09
CA LYS A 4 12.76 7.61 14.32
C LYS A 4 12.93 8.72 15.36
N TYR A 5 13.50 9.85 14.94
CA TYR A 5 13.69 11.00 15.81
C TYR A 5 12.36 11.47 16.42
N PHE A 6 11.32 11.60 15.61
CA PHE A 6 10.01 12.02 16.08
C PHE A 6 9.40 11.05 17.11
N LEU A 7 9.41 9.76 16.81
CA LEU A 7 8.82 8.76 17.71
C LEU A 7 9.60 8.65 19.03
N GLU A 8 10.93 8.74 18.99
CA GLU A 8 11.77 8.63 20.19
C GLU A 8 11.73 9.90 21.08
N ASN A 9 11.59 11.10 20.48
CA ASN A 9 11.72 12.36 21.24
C ASN A 9 10.40 13.09 21.47
N HIS A 10 9.36 12.80 20.69
CA HIS A 10 8.09 13.53 20.75
C HIS A 10 6.88 12.65 21.08
N THR A 11 7.13 11.38 21.43
CA THR A 11 6.05 10.47 21.84
C THR A 11 6.40 9.71 23.11
N THR A 12 5.37 9.20 23.77
CA THR A 12 5.49 8.30 24.93
C THR A 12 4.65 7.07 24.70
N VAL A 13 5.21 5.89 24.92
CA VAL A 13 4.45 4.63 24.86
C VAL A 13 3.85 4.31 26.22
N LYS A 14 2.51 4.23 26.28
CA LYS A 14 1.75 3.79 27.47
C LYS A 14 0.70 2.76 27.10
N LYS A 15 0.65 1.64 27.81
CA LYS A 15 -0.33 0.55 27.55
C LYS A 15 -0.40 0.13 26.08
N GLN A 16 0.76 -0.04 25.42
CA GLN A 16 0.88 -0.38 23.99
C GLN A 16 0.26 0.67 23.05
N GLN A 17 0.23 1.93 23.45
CA GLN A 17 -0.23 3.05 22.63
C GLN A 17 0.88 4.10 22.50
N CYS A 18 1.17 4.54 21.29
CA CYS A 18 2.07 5.66 21.01
C CYS A 18 1.30 6.97 21.17
N ILE A 19 1.68 7.79 22.15
CA ILE A 19 0.99 9.04 22.45
C ILE A 19 1.89 10.21 22.08
N ASN A 20 1.41 11.12 21.26
CA ASN A 20 2.10 12.36 20.92
C ASN A 20 2.13 13.27 22.16
N ASN A 21 3.34 13.62 22.63
CA ASN A 21 3.54 14.39 23.87
C ASN A 21 2.95 15.81 23.80
N LYS A 22 2.90 16.41 22.59
CA LYS A 22 2.37 17.77 22.41
C LYS A 22 0.85 17.82 22.39
N THR A 23 0.20 16.80 21.80
CA THR A 23 -1.25 16.83 21.56
C THR A 23 -2.05 15.91 22.46
N GLY A 24 -1.39 14.99 23.17
CA GLY A 24 -2.03 13.94 23.95
C GLY A 24 -2.76 12.87 23.12
N LYS A 25 -2.73 12.98 21.79
CA LYS A 25 -3.43 12.05 20.90
C LYS A 25 -2.62 10.80 20.63
N VAL A 26 -3.32 9.67 20.48
CA VAL A 26 -2.70 8.39 20.07
C VAL A 26 -2.36 8.42 18.60
N ILE A 27 -1.10 8.11 18.28
CA ILE A 27 -0.63 7.85 16.92
C ILE A 27 -0.96 6.39 16.60
N LYS A 28 -1.95 6.17 15.76
CA LYS A 28 -2.43 4.82 15.45
C LYS A 28 -1.69 4.17 14.30
N ALA A 29 -1.30 4.93 13.28
CA ALA A 29 -0.69 4.39 12.08
C ALA A 29 0.38 5.30 11.49
N CYS A 30 1.33 4.68 10.79
CA CYS A 30 2.27 5.30 9.87
C CYS A 30 1.96 4.81 8.46
N VAL A 31 1.87 5.73 7.51
CA VAL A 31 1.53 5.43 6.12
C VAL A 31 2.66 5.92 5.21
N PRO A 32 3.75 5.14 5.05
CA PRO A 32 4.78 5.47 4.07
C PRO A 32 4.29 5.16 2.66
N MET A 33 4.66 6.01 1.70
CA MET A 33 4.38 5.83 0.29
C MET A 33 5.65 5.39 -0.46
N HIS A 34 5.52 4.39 -1.33
CA HIS A 34 6.55 3.96 -2.27
C HIS A 34 6.46 4.82 -3.54
N THR A 35 6.94 6.05 -3.45
CA THR A 35 6.78 7.09 -4.48
C THR A 35 7.37 6.64 -5.82
N PHE A 36 6.59 6.74 -6.88
CA PHE A 36 6.95 6.32 -8.25
C PHE A 36 7.47 4.87 -8.34
N GLY A 37 7.02 3.99 -7.43
CA GLY A 37 7.46 2.60 -7.38
C GLY A 37 8.84 2.40 -6.75
N ARG A 38 9.50 3.44 -6.25
CA ARG A 38 10.77 3.34 -5.50
C ARG A 38 10.48 2.93 -4.05
N PRO A 39 10.95 1.77 -3.60
CA PRO A 39 10.66 1.33 -2.24
C PRO A 39 11.31 2.24 -1.20
N CYS A 40 10.55 2.61 -0.17
CA CYS A 40 11.16 3.16 1.05
C CYS A 40 12.01 2.07 1.73
N ARG A 41 12.84 2.46 2.69
CA ARG A 41 13.52 1.52 3.61
C ARG A 41 12.50 0.95 4.59
N ILE A 42 11.62 0.11 4.06
CA ILE A 42 10.39 -0.31 4.72
C ILE A 42 10.63 -1.22 5.92
N ASP A 43 11.72 -1.99 5.91
CA ASP A 43 12.16 -2.81 7.05
C ASP A 43 12.52 -1.95 8.26
N GLU A 44 13.30 -0.87 8.07
CA GLU A 44 13.64 0.08 9.13
C GLU A 44 12.39 0.80 9.66
N ILE A 45 11.47 1.18 8.75
CA ILE A 45 10.19 1.82 9.14
C ILE A 45 9.35 0.84 9.94
N LYS A 46 9.28 -0.41 9.51
CA LYS A 46 8.54 -1.46 10.22
C LYS A 46 9.08 -1.67 11.64
N GLU A 47 10.40 -1.83 11.78
CA GLU A 47 11.04 -2.02 13.08
C GLU A 47 10.70 -0.87 14.06
N ILE A 48 10.79 0.37 13.57
CA ILE A 48 10.46 1.56 14.37
C ILE A 48 8.97 1.59 14.75
N CYS A 49 8.08 1.27 13.81
CA CYS A 49 6.64 1.22 14.05
C CYS A 49 6.28 0.15 15.07
N ASP A 50 6.82 -1.07 14.93
CA ASP A 50 6.59 -2.18 15.86
C ASP A 50 7.06 -1.82 17.29
N LYS A 51 8.24 -1.21 17.43
CA LYS A 51 8.77 -0.76 18.73
C LYS A 51 7.87 0.26 19.44
N HIS A 52 7.16 1.08 18.67
CA HIS A 52 6.29 2.14 19.22
C HIS A 52 4.80 1.79 19.19
N TYR A 53 4.42 0.56 18.83
CA TYR A 53 3.02 0.13 18.68
C TYR A 53 2.23 0.97 17.69
N VAL A 54 2.88 1.39 16.60
CA VAL A 54 2.28 2.14 15.49
C VAL A 54 1.96 1.17 14.37
N PHE A 55 0.73 1.17 13.89
CA PHE A 55 0.29 0.30 12.80
C PHE A 55 0.92 0.75 11.47
N LEU A 56 1.54 -0.16 10.74
CA LEU A 56 2.17 0.16 9.46
C LEU A 56 1.22 -0.16 8.30
N ILE A 57 0.88 0.86 7.52
CA ILE A 57 0.10 0.74 6.29
C ILE A 57 0.98 1.18 5.14
N GLU A 58 1.27 0.29 4.18
CA GLU A 58 2.06 0.67 3.01
C GLU A 58 1.17 1.25 1.92
N ASP A 59 1.42 2.50 1.53
CA ASP A 59 0.88 3.04 0.29
C ASP A 59 1.76 2.54 -0.87
N ALA A 60 1.32 1.44 -1.47
CA ALA A 60 1.92 0.79 -2.62
C ALA A 60 1.17 1.09 -3.92
N ALA A 61 0.41 2.21 -3.96
CA ALA A 61 -0.43 2.59 -5.09
C ALA A 61 0.35 2.79 -6.40
N GLU A 62 1.66 2.99 -6.33
CA GLU A 62 2.55 3.19 -7.49
C GLU A 62 3.61 2.08 -7.65
N SER A 63 3.58 1.06 -6.80
CA SER A 63 4.68 0.11 -6.69
C SER A 63 4.33 -1.34 -6.99
N VAL A 64 3.25 -1.58 -7.74
CA VAL A 64 2.93 -2.93 -8.24
C VAL A 64 4.09 -3.43 -9.12
N GLY A 65 4.63 -4.61 -8.78
CA GLY A 65 5.83 -5.17 -9.42
C GLY A 65 7.15 -4.68 -8.86
N SER A 66 7.16 -3.75 -7.90
CA SER A 66 8.37 -3.34 -7.19
C SER A 66 8.67 -4.25 -6.00
N THR A 67 9.95 -4.53 -5.80
CA THR A 67 10.41 -5.37 -4.67
C THR A 67 11.46 -4.64 -3.84
N TYR A 68 11.47 -4.90 -2.55
CA TYR A 68 12.50 -4.46 -1.62
C TYR A 68 13.12 -5.69 -0.94
N LYS A 69 14.42 -5.89 -1.10
CA LYS A 69 15.14 -7.08 -0.59
C LYS A 69 14.46 -8.40 -0.98
N GLY A 70 14.00 -8.51 -2.24
CA GLY A 70 13.37 -9.70 -2.80
C GLY A 70 11.89 -9.92 -2.41
N ARG A 71 11.29 -9.03 -1.63
CA ARG A 71 9.89 -9.10 -1.23
C ARG A 71 9.09 -7.94 -1.82
N HIS A 72 7.87 -8.23 -2.31
CA HIS A 72 7.01 -7.22 -2.94
C HIS A 72 6.61 -6.12 -1.95
N THR A 73 6.69 -4.86 -2.38
CA THR A 73 6.17 -3.70 -1.64
C THR A 73 4.67 -3.86 -1.37
N GLY A 74 4.18 -3.28 -0.28
CA GLY A 74 2.79 -3.47 0.17
C GLY A 74 2.55 -4.74 0.99
N THR A 75 3.62 -5.55 1.25
CA THR A 75 3.48 -6.80 2.01
C THR A 75 4.27 -6.81 3.33
N PHE A 76 4.98 -5.75 3.67
CA PHE A 76 5.77 -5.63 4.90
C PHE A 76 4.94 -5.17 6.10
N GLY A 77 4.01 -4.24 5.88
CA GLY A 77 3.10 -3.74 6.91
C GLY A 77 1.99 -4.72 7.25
N GLN A 78 1.14 -4.31 8.18
CA GLN A 78 -0.08 -5.04 8.50
C GLN A 78 -1.09 -4.97 7.35
N VAL A 79 -1.05 -3.87 6.59
CA VAL A 79 -1.88 -3.63 5.40
C VAL A 79 -1.05 -2.96 4.32
N GLY A 80 -1.22 -3.37 3.08
CA GLY A 80 -0.78 -2.65 1.89
C GLY A 80 -1.97 -2.24 1.03
N VAL A 81 -1.83 -1.13 0.32
CA VAL A 81 -2.85 -0.61 -0.60
C VAL A 81 -2.24 -0.47 -1.98
N MET A 82 -2.91 -1.02 -2.99
CA MET A 82 -2.50 -0.93 -4.39
C MET A 82 -3.57 -0.23 -5.21
N SER A 83 -3.17 0.48 -6.26
CA SER A 83 -4.06 1.19 -7.17
C SER A 83 -4.02 0.59 -8.58
N PHE A 84 -5.18 0.52 -9.20
CA PHE A 84 -5.35 0.08 -10.60
C PHE A 84 -5.97 1.20 -11.45
N ASN A 85 -5.66 2.46 -11.08
CA ASN A 85 -6.09 3.61 -11.86
C ASN A 85 -5.45 3.63 -13.25
N GLY A 86 -5.98 4.43 -14.19
CA GLY A 86 -5.59 4.45 -15.59
C GLY A 86 -4.12 4.75 -15.88
N ASN A 87 -3.44 5.46 -14.97
CA ASN A 87 -2.03 5.83 -15.09
C ASN A 87 -1.03 4.83 -14.46
N LYS A 88 -1.51 3.73 -13.86
CA LYS A 88 -0.64 2.74 -13.18
C LYS A 88 -0.05 1.74 -14.17
N ILE A 89 0.97 0.99 -13.73
CA ILE A 89 1.65 -0.01 -14.57
C ILE A 89 0.69 -1.08 -15.11
N ILE A 90 -0.32 -1.42 -14.34
CA ILE A 90 -1.50 -2.19 -14.76
C ILE A 90 -2.75 -1.43 -14.35
N THR A 91 -3.79 -1.53 -15.14
CA THR A 91 -5.01 -0.77 -14.91
C THR A 91 -6.27 -1.61 -15.07
N ALA A 92 -7.26 -1.29 -14.26
CA ALA A 92 -8.64 -1.72 -14.42
C ALA A 92 -9.57 -0.55 -14.80
N GLY A 93 -9.00 0.58 -15.29
CA GLY A 93 -9.71 1.84 -15.48
C GLY A 93 -9.92 2.62 -14.18
N GLY A 94 -9.86 1.95 -13.05
CA GLY A 94 -9.99 2.50 -11.70
C GLY A 94 -9.96 1.38 -10.65
N GLY A 95 -10.18 1.75 -9.39
CA GLY A 95 -10.16 0.80 -8.28
C GLY A 95 -8.78 0.53 -7.69
N GLY A 96 -8.72 -0.42 -6.80
CA GLY A 96 -7.53 -0.84 -6.09
C GLY A 96 -7.78 -2.09 -5.27
N CYS A 97 -6.79 -2.52 -4.51
CA CYS A 97 -6.97 -3.60 -3.56
C CYS A 97 -6.26 -3.32 -2.23
N ILE A 98 -6.76 -3.96 -1.19
CA ILE A 98 -6.12 -4.08 0.12
C ILE A 98 -5.49 -5.45 0.21
N VAL A 99 -4.22 -5.51 0.59
CA VAL A 99 -3.49 -6.76 0.83
C VAL A 99 -3.08 -6.85 2.30
N THR A 100 -3.27 -8.02 2.89
CA THR A 100 -2.87 -8.30 4.27
C THR A 100 -2.70 -9.80 4.49
N ASN A 101 -1.79 -10.17 5.41
CA ASN A 101 -1.64 -11.54 5.89
C ASN A 101 -2.54 -11.84 7.11
N ASP A 102 -3.20 -10.83 7.68
CA ASP A 102 -4.11 -10.99 8.80
C ASP A 102 -5.52 -11.31 8.30
N LYS A 103 -5.97 -12.54 8.58
CA LYS A 103 -7.30 -13.04 8.18
C LYS A 103 -8.44 -12.23 8.80
N ALA A 104 -8.27 -11.72 10.03
CA ALA A 104 -9.31 -10.94 10.71
C ALA A 104 -9.43 -9.55 10.05
N LEU A 105 -8.30 -8.90 9.74
CA LEU A 105 -8.27 -7.65 8.99
C LEU A 105 -8.86 -7.84 7.59
N ALA A 106 -8.50 -8.90 6.86
CA ALA A 106 -9.05 -9.20 5.54
C ALA A 106 -10.58 -9.34 5.58
N LYS A 107 -11.10 -10.10 6.55
CA LYS A 107 -12.54 -10.30 6.75
C LYS A 107 -13.24 -8.96 7.06
N LYS A 108 -12.66 -8.16 7.96
CA LYS A 108 -13.21 -6.85 8.33
C LYS A 108 -13.19 -5.87 7.15
N ALA A 109 -12.07 -5.79 6.43
CA ALA A 109 -11.96 -4.95 5.24
C ALA A 109 -13.00 -5.33 4.18
N LYS A 110 -13.14 -6.62 3.87
CA LYS A 110 -14.15 -7.12 2.95
C LYS A 110 -15.57 -6.78 3.41
N HIS A 111 -15.88 -6.93 4.69
CA HIS A 111 -17.19 -6.59 5.24
C HIS A 111 -17.51 -5.10 5.05
N LEU A 112 -16.58 -4.22 5.44
CA LEU A 112 -16.74 -2.77 5.31
C LEU A 112 -16.86 -2.31 3.85
N THR A 113 -16.06 -2.88 2.95
CA THR A 113 -16.06 -2.50 1.53
C THR A 113 -17.22 -3.11 0.72
N THR A 114 -17.99 -3.98 1.35
CA THR A 114 -19.21 -4.59 0.77
C THR A 114 -20.46 -4.17 1.53
N THR A 115 -20.50 -2.91 1.96
CA THR A 115 -21.64 -2.25 2.64
C THR A 115 -21.91 -2.69 4.08
N ALA A 116 -21.04 -3.46 4.70
CA ALA A 116 -21.23 -4.02 6.05
C ALA A 116 -22.57 -4.78 6.20
N LYS A 117 -23.01 -5.43 5.12
CA LYS A 117 -24.24 -6.21 5.13
C LYS A 117 -24.05 -7.52 5.89
N VAL A 118 -24.95 -7.79 6.85
CA VAL A 118 -25.02 -9.08 7.54
C VAL A 118 -25.59 -10.12 6.57
N GLN A 119 -24.94 -11.29 6.50
CA GLN A 119 -25.44 -12.37 5.65
C GLN A 119 -26.75 -12.93 6.20
N HIS A 120 -27.84 -12.64 5.50
CA HIS A 120 -29.16 -13.23 5.76
C HIS A 120 -29.88 -13.46 4.44
N LYS A 121 -30.72 -14.52 4.39
CA LYS A 121 -31.40 -14.92 3.14
C LYS A 121 -32.42 -13.88 2.65
N TRP A 122 -33.09 -13.23 3.56
CA TRP A 122 -34.21 -12.31 3.27
C TRP A 122 -34.03 -10.89 3.81
N ASP A 123 -33.21 -10.72 4.87
CA ASP A 123 -33.02 -9.43 5.52
C ASP A 123 -31.84 -8.67 4.92
N PHE A 124 -31.95 -7.35 4.91
CA PHE A 124 -30.95 -6.41 4.41
C PHE A 124 -30.38 -5.55 5.54
N ASN A 125 -29.99 -6.23 6.63
CA ASN A 125 -29.44 -5.56 7.80
C ASN A 125 -27.95 -5.22 7.60
N HIS A 126 -27.54 -4.05 8.08
CA HIS A 126 -26.16 -3.58 8.12
C HIS A 126 -25.79 -3.34 9.59
N ASP A 127 -24.71 -3.95 10.06
CA ASP A 127 -24.31 -3.91 11.46
C ASP A 127 -23.36 -2.74 11.78
N MET A 128 -22.87 -2.06 10.76
CA MET A 128 -22.01 -0.87 10.90
C MET A 128 -22.05 -0.02 9.63
N VAL A 129 -21.43 1.16 9.68
CA VAL A 129 -21.21 1.98 8.49
C VAL A 129 -20.26 1.27 7.55
N GLY A 130 -20.70 0.99 6.34
CA GLY A 130 -19.93 0.34 5.28
C GLY A 130 -20.00 1.12 3.98
N TYR A 131 -19.21 0.68 3.00
CA TYR A 131 -19.04 1.35 1.71
C TYR A 131 -19.25 0.36 0.57
N ASN A 132 -19.81 0.82 -0.54
CA ASN A 132 -19.87 0.00 -1.75
C ASN A 132 -18.60 0.22 -2.59
N TYR A 133 -17.51 -0.46 -2.21
CA TYR A 133 -16.22 -0.39 -2.89
C TYR A 133 -15.90 -1.69 -3.65
N ARG A 134 -16.95 -2.43 -4.02
CA ARG A 134 -16.78 -3.64 -4.84
C ARG A 134 -16.29 -3.26 -6.24
N MET A 135 -15.25 -3.95 -6.70
CA MET A 135 -14.78 -3.82 -8.07
C MET A 135 -15.82 -4.49 -9.00
N PRO A 136 -16.33 -3.81 -10.03
CA PRO A 136 -17.19 -4.43 -11.02
C PRO A 136 -16.49 -5.55 -11.77
N ASN A 137 -17.24 -6.58 -12.19
CA ASN A 137 -16.67 -7.74 -12.89
C ASN A 137 -15.91 -7.37 -14.17
N LEU A 138 -16.38 -6.38 -14.91
CA LEU A 138 -15.70 -5.91 -16.12
C LEU A 138 -14.30 -5.39 -15.81
N ASN A 139 -14.17 -4.55 -14.76
CA ASN A 139 -12.89 -4.03 -14.30
C ASN A 139 -12.00 -5.16 -13.76
N ALA A 140 -12.58 -6.11 -13.02
CA ALA A 140 -11.83 -7.26 -12.50
C ALA A 140 -11.29 -8.15 -13.62
N SER A 141 -12.08 -8.40 -14.67
CA SER A 141 -11.63 -9.18 -15.85
C SER A 141 -10.50 -8.49 -16.60
N LEU A 142 -10.60 -7.16 -16.78
CA LEU A 142 -9.51 -6.38 -17.36
C LEU A 142 -8.25 -6.47 -16.50
N LEU A 143 -8.38 -6.38 -15.18
CA LEU A 143 -7.26 -6.47 -14.25
C LEU A 143 -6.57 -7.84 -14.31
N VAL A 144 -7.31 -8.93 -14.43
CA VAL A 144 -6.74 -10.29 -14.59
C VAL A 144 -5.84 -10.33 -15.83
N ALA A 145 -6.34 -9.89 -16.99
CA ALA A 145 -5.57 -9.85 -18.23
C ALA A 145 -4.31 -8.97 -18.12
N GLN A 146 -4.40 -7.86 -17.38
CA GLN A 146 -3.26 -6.98 -17.11
C GLN A 146 -2.22 -7.63 -16.20
N LEU A 147 -2.68 -8.34 -15.14
CA LEU A 147 -1.81 -9.07 -14.21
C LEU A 147 -1.05 -10.21 -14.90
N GLU A 148 -1.70 -10.95 -15.80
CA GLU A 148 -1.06 -12.00 -16.60
C GLU A 148 0.07 -11.47 -17.48
N ASN A 149 0.05 -10.18 -17.83
CA ASN A 149 1.07 -9.51 -18.63
C ASN A 149 2.03 -8.61 -17.82
N LEU A 150 1.94 -8.59 -16.50
CA LEU A 150 2.70 -7.67 -15.65
C LEU A 150 4.21 -7.77 -15.87
N ASP A 151 4.76 -8.97 -15.96
CA ASP A 151 6.21 -9.18 -16.15
C ASP A 151 6.70 -8.60 -17.48
N ASN A 152 5.90 -8.71 -18.54
CA ASN A 152 6.19 -8.12 -19.84
C ASN A 152 6.20 -6.59 -19.75
N PHE A 153 5.23 -5.98 -19.04
CA PHE A 153 5.19 -4.53 -18.83
C PHE A 153 6.39 -4.05 -18.03
N ILE A 154 6.74 -4.73 -16.94
CA ILE A 154 7.93 -4.40 -16.14
C ILE A 154 9.20 -4.48 -16.98
N SER A 155 9.38 -5.57 -17.73
CA SER A 155 10.53 -5.76 -18.62
C SER A 155 10.65 -4.64 -19.64
N SER A 156 9.54 -4.28 -20.30
CA SER A 156 9.49 -3.19 -21.27
C SER A 156 9.87 -1.84 -20.66
N LYS A 157 9.31 -1.52 -19.48
CA LYS A 157 9.63 -0.27 -18.75
C LYS A 157 11.10 -0.18 -18.34
N ARG A 158 11.69 -1.30 -17.88
CA ARG A 158 13.12 -1.35 -17.53
C ARG A 158 14.02 -1.18 -18.75
N LYS A 159 13.67 -1.81 -19.90
CA LYS A 159 14.41 -1.59 -21.15
C LYS A 159 14.36 -0.12 -21.57
N LEU A 160 13.20 0.53 -21.47
CA LEU A 160 13.06 1.94 -21.79
C LEU A 160 13.91 2.81 -20.84
N ALA A 161 13.88 2.54 -19.53
CA ALA A 161 14.68 3.26 -18.55
C ALA A 161 16.18 3.16 -18.87
N ASN A 162 16.67 1.95 -19.22
CA ASN A 162 18.07 1.75 -19.60
C ASN A 162 18.45 2.55 -20.87
N VAL A 163 17.54 2.70 -21.84
CA VAL A 163 17.78 3.53 -23.02
C VAL A 163 17.96 5.00 -22.61
N TYR A 164 17.09 5.53 -21.76
CA TYR A 164 17.21 6.88 -21.25
C TYR A 164 18.50 7.07 -20.43
N GLU A 165 18.79 6.16 -19.53
CA GLU A 165 20.00 6.21 -18.70
C GLU A 165 21.27 6.25 -19.58
N THR A 166 21.34 5.38 -20.58
CA THR A 166 22.47 5.32 -21.53
C THR A 166 22.60 6.64 -22.28
N PHE A 167 21.50 7.18 -22.81
CA PHE A 167 21.49 8.44 -23.53
C PHE A 167 21.96 9.61 -22.68
N PHE A 168 21.41 9.78 -21.48
CA PHE A 168 21.75 10.90 -20.61
C PHE A 168 23.19 10.79 -20.10
N ASN A 169 23.66 9.61 -19.72
CA ASN A 169 25.03 9.39 -19.28
C ASN A 169 26.04 9.67 -20.41
N SER A 170 25.73 9.27 -21.65
CA SER A 170 26.59 9.51 -22.82
C SER A 170 26.69 10.99 -23.18
N ASN A 171 25.76 11.81 -22.76
CA ASN A 171 25.71 13.24 -23.05
C ASN A 171 26.04 14.11 -21.81
N ASN A 172 26.63 13.52 -20.75
CA ASN A 172 26.99 14.19 -19.49
C ASN A 172 25.81 14.84 -18.74
N TYR A 173 24.60 14.32 -18.92
CA TYR A 173 23.44 14.69 -18.12
C TYR A 173 23.28 13.73 -16.94
N VAL A 174 22.74 14.24 -15.84
CA VAL A 174 22.38 13.40 -14.69
C VAL A 174 20.99 12.83 -14.91
N PHE A 175 20.90 11.52 -14.97
CA PHE A 175 19.62 10.80 -14.96
C PHE A 175 19.34 10.30 -13.54
N VAL A 176 18.23 10.75 -12.94
CA VAL A 176 17.86 10.44 -11.55
C VAL A 176 16.63 9.55 -11.50
#